data_b8386a12619829e90c8529789d8a4421
#
_entry.id   b8386a12619829e90c8529789d8a4421
#
_cell.length_a   1.000
_cell.length_b   1.000
_cell.length_c   1.000
_cell.angle_alpha   90.00
_cell.angle_beta   90.00
_cell.angle_gamma   90.00
#
_symmetry.space_group_name_H-M   'P 1'
#
loop_
_entity.id
_entity.type
_entity.pdbx_description
1 polymer ?
#
loop_
_entity_poly.entity_id
_entity_poly.type
_entity_poly.pdbx_seq_one_letter_code
_entity_poly.pdbx_strand_id
1 'polypeptide(L)' 'MGKIVLRLDRMMVERKMFLNELAERVGISNVNLSKIKNNKVTAVRFTTLAAICDALDCEAGDILEYQKDS' A
#
# COMPACT_ATOMS: atom_id res chain seq x y z
N MET A 1 -5.51 21.23 -6.51
CA MET A 1 -4.92 20.66 -5.31
C MET A 1 -4.35 19.28 -5.63
N GLY A 2 -3.16 18.96 -5.13
CA GLY A 2 -2.53 17.69 -5.39
C GLY A 2 -3.20 16.54 -4.65
N LYS A 3 -2.66 15.34 -4.81
CA LYS A 3 -3.22 14.15 -4.18
C LYS A 3 -2.12 13.19 -3.76
N ILE A 4 -2.45 12.33 -2.82
CA ILE A 4 -1.58 11.22 -2.41
C ILE A 4 -1.97 9.99 -3.21
N VAL A 5 -0.98 9.33 -3.78
CA VAL A 5 -1.15 8.09 -4.52
C VAL A 5 -0.37 7.00 -3.81
N LEU A 6 -1.00 5.84 -3.69
CA LEU A 6 -0.35 4.67 -3.10
C LEU A 6 0.37 3.89 -4.20
N ARG A 7 1.65 3.62 -3.98
CA ARG A 7 2.47 2.81 -4.89
C ARG A 7 2.71 1.41 -4.35
N LEU A 8 1.69 0.85 -3.75
CA LEU A 8 1.77 -0.49 -3.20
C LEU A 8 2.04 -1.52 -4.28
N ASP A 9 1.42 -1.36 -5.45
CA ASP A 9 1.62 -2.24 -6.60
C ASP A 9 3.10 -2.35 -6.98
N ARG A 10 3.79 -1.20 -7.03
CA ARG A 10 5.21 -1.15 -7.35
C ARG A 10 6.05 -1.91 -6.34
N MET A 11 5.79 -1.70 -5.04
CA MET A 11 6.55 -2.36 -4.00
C MET A 11 6.29 -3.86 -3.97
N MET A 12 5.06 -4.29 -4.25
CA MET A 12 4.73 -5.71 -4.33
C MET A 12 5.53 -6.39 -5.45
N VAL A 13 5.63 -5.74 -6.60
CA VAL A 13 6.43 -6.26 -7.72
C VAL A 13 7.91 -6.33 -7.35
N GLU A 14 8.45 -5.27 -6.76
CA GLU A 14 9.87 -5.23 -6.37
C GLU A 14 10.21 -6.31 -5.35
N ARG A 15 9.31 -6.60 -4.42
CA ARG A 15 9.51 -7.62 -3.40
C ARG A 15 9.01 -9.00 -3.81
N LYS A 16 8.46 -9.13 -5.02
CA LYS A 16 7.91 -10.39 -5.56
C LYS A 16 6.90 -11.01 -4.61
N MET A 17 6.02 -10.18 -4.07
CA MET A 17 4.99 -10.63 -3.13
C MET A 17 3.61 -10.48 -3.76
N PHE A 18 2.82 -11.56 -3.72
CA PHE A 18 1.48 -11.57 -4.27
C PHE A 18 0.47 -11.01 -3.27
N LEU A 19 -0.69 -10.59 -3.79
CA LEU A 19 -1.72 -9.93 -3.00
C LEU A 19 -2.17 -10.77 -1.80
N ASN A 20 -2.47 -12.04 -2.03
CA ASN A 20 -2.96 -12.92 -0.96
C ASN A 20 -1.92 -13.12 0.14
N GLU A 21 -0.67 -13.23 -0.22
CA GLU A 21 0.42 -13.36 0.76
C GLU A 21 0.55 -12.09 1.61
N LEU A 22 0.52 -10.95 0.96
CA LEU A 22 0.63 -9.68 1.67
C LEU A 22 -0.59 -9.44 2.58
N ALA A 23 -1.78 -9.75 2.10
CA ALA A 23 -3.01 -9.62 2.89
C ALA A 23 -2.94 -10.47 4.16
N GLU A 24 -2.44 -11.70 4.04
CA GLU A 24 -2.27 -12.59 5.18
C GLU A 24 -1.28 -12.03 6.19
N ARG A 25 -0.14 -11.52 5.72
CA ARG A 25 0.87 -10.94 6.61
C ARG A 25 0.38 -9.69 7.31
N VAL A 26 -0.39 -8.86 6.63
CA VAL A 26 -0.93 -7.62 7.18
C VAL A 26 -2.13 -7.90 8.10
N GLY A 27 -2.85 -8.97 7.84
CA GLY A 27 -4.03 -9.35 8.63
C GLY A 27 -5.31 -8.68 8.16
N ILE A 28 -5.41 -8.39 6.85
CA ILE A 28 -6.63 -7.84 6.26
C ILE A 28 -7.09 -8.73 5.11
N SER A 29 -8.32 -8.50 4.65
CA SER A 29 -8.87 -9.28 3.55
C SER A 29 -8.21 -8.91 2.22
N ASN A 30 -8.25 -9.84 1.27
CA ASN A 30 -7.78 -9.57 -0.08
C ASN A 30 -8.54 -8.42 -0.72
N VAL A 31 -9.83 -8.31 -0.45
CA VAL A 31 -10.66 -7.22 -0.99
C VAL A 31 -10.17 -5.87 -0.47
N ASN A 32 -9.92 -5.77 0.84
CA ASN A 32 -9.45 -4.52 1.42
C ASN A 32 -8.08 -4.14 0.93
N LEU A 33 -7.17 -5.11 0.84
CA LEU A 33 -5.82 -4.84 0.33
C LEU A 33 -5.86 -4.45 -1.15
N SER A 34 -6.72 -5.07 -1.94
CA SER A 34 -6.89 -4.73 -3.35
C SER A 34 -7.36 -3.29 -3.52
N LYS A 35 -8.26 -2.82 -2.66
CA LYS A 35 -8.69 -1.43 -2.69
C LYS A 35 -7.55 -0.47 -2.42
N ILE A 36 -6.69 -0.80 -1.46
CA ILE A 36 -5.49 0.00 -1.15
C ILE A 36 -4.55 0.00 -2.36
N LYS A 37 -4.28 -1.18 -2.90
CA LYS A 37 -3.39 -1.34 -4.05
C LYS A 37 -3.86 -0.53 -5.27
N ASN A 38 -5.16 -0.47 -5.48
CA ASN A 38 -5.74 0.20 -6.65
C ASN A 38 -6.15 1.65 -6.38
N ASN A 39 -5.74 2.20 -5.25
CA ASN A 39 -6.03 3.59 -4.89
C ASN A 39 -7.53 3.90 -4.80
N LYS A 40 -8.31 2.94 -4.32
CA LYS A 40 -9.76 3.10 -4.15
C LYS A 40 -10.15 3.39 -2.71
N VAL A 41 -9.22 3.94 -1.93
CA VAL A 41 -9.45 4.31 -0.54
C VAL A 41 -9.11 5.79 -0.37
N THR A 42 -9.77 6.44 0.58
CA THR A 42 -9.47 7.84 0.93
C THR A 42 -8.69 7.94 2.23
N ALA A 43 -8.54 6.84 2.94
CA ALA A 43 -7.79 6.81 4.20
C ALA A 43 -7.21 5.43 4.42
N VAL A 44 -6.03 5.39 5.03
CA VAL A 44 -5.39 4.15 5.47
C VAL A 44 -4.93 4.37 6.90
N ARG A 45 -5.25 3.43 7.79
CA ARG A 45 -4.80 3.52 9.18
C ARG A 45 -3.29 3.40 9.25
N PHE A 46 -2.68 4.15 10.13
CA PHE A 46 -1.22 4.07 10.32
C PHE A 46 -0.78 2.67 10.74
N THR A 47 -1.60 1.97 11.53
CA THR A 47 -1.29 0.59 11.92
C THR A 47 -1.27 -0.35 10.71
N THR A 48 -2.19 -0.17 9.78
CA THR A 48 -2.22 -0.95 8.54
C THR A 48 -1.01 -0.62 7.67
N LEU A 49 -0.71 0.66 7.52
CA LEU A 49 0.44 1.12 6.75
C LEU A 49 1.74 0.58 7.34
N ALA A 50 1.88 0.61 8.66
CA ALA A 50 3.06 0.08 9.34
C ALA A 50 3.20 -1.43 9.10
N ALA A 51 2.10 -2.18 9.14
CA ALA A 51 2.11 -3.62 8.87
C ALA A 51 2.52 -3.91 7.43
N ILE A 52 2.07 -3.10 6.48
CA ILE A 52 2.46 -3.23 5.07
C ILE A 52 3.96 -2.97 4.92
N CYS A 53 4.47 -1.91 5.52
CA CYS A 53 5.90 -1.60 5.47
C CYS A 53 6.73 -2.73 6.08
N ASP A 54 6.27 -3.29 7.18
CA ASP A 54 6.94 -4.39 7.85
C ASP A 54 6.98 -5.63 6.95
N ALA A 55 5.86 -5.97 6.34
CA ALA A 55 5.75 -7.15 5.46
C ALA A 55 6.62 -7.02 4.21
N LEU A 56 6.70 -5.81 3.64
CA LEU A 56 7.47 -5.55 2.43
C LEU A 56 8.90 -5.07 2.69
N ASP A 57 9.26 -4.92 3.95
CA ASP A 57 10.58 -4.42 4.36
C ASP A 57 10.90 -3.11 3.62
N CYS A 58 10.03 -2.12 3.79
CA CYS A 58 10.17 -0.82 3.15
C CYS A 58 9.70 0.29 4.08
N GLU A 59 9.91 1.52 3.67
CA GLU A 59 9.47 2.69 4.40
C GLU A 59 8.16 3.23 3.82
N ALA A 60 7.45 4.03 4.60
CA ALA A 60 6.20 4.64 4.15
C ALA A 60 6.41 5.48 2.89
N GLY A 61 7.54 6.15 2.77
CA GLY A 61 7.87 6.94 1.58
C GLY A 61 8.03 6.12 0.31
N ASP A 62 8.24 4.81 0.44
CA ASP A 62 8.27 3.93 -0.73
C ASP A 62 6.87 3.62 -1.27
N ILE A 63 5.85 3.80 -0.43
CA ILE A 63 4.47 3.47 -0.76
C ILE A 63 3.67 4.73 -1.08
N LEU A 64 3.89 5.79 -0.31
CA LEU A 64 3.14 7.04 -0.43
C LEU A 64 3.86 8.00 -1.38
N GLU A 65 3.13 8.54 -2.34
CA GLU A 65 3.65 9.51 -3.28
C GLU A 65 2.69 10.69 -3.37
N TYR A 66 3.24 11.89 -3.31
CA TYR A 66 2.45 13.09 -3.54
C TYR A 66 2.54 13.48 -5.01
N GLN A 67 1.39 13.63 -5.63
CA GLN A 67 1.30 14.11 -7.01
C GLN A 67 0.75 15.52 -7.01
N LYS A 68 1.57 16.44 -7.50
CA LYS A 68 1.22 17.83 -7.56
C LYS A 68 0.27 18.09 -8.72
N ASP A 69 -0.70 18.94 -8.49
CA ASP A 69 -1.58 19.42 -9.55
C ASP A 69 -0.78 20.27 -10.52
N SER A 70 -1.00 20.05 -11.79
CA SER A 70 -0.29 20.83 -12.82
C SER A 70 -1.10 22.02 -13.28
#